data_af309b4ef223596fc3d1f9bb02005b3c
#
_entry.id   af309b4ef223596fc3d1f9bb02005b3c
#
_cell.length_a   1.000
_cell.length_b   1.000
_cell.length_c   1.000
_cell.angle_alpha   90.00
_cell.angle_beta   90.00
_cell.angle_gamma   90.00
#
_symmetry.space_group_name_H-M   'P 1'
#
loop_
_entity.id
_entity.type
_entity.pdbx_description
1 polymer ?
#
loop_
_entity_poly.entity_id
_entity_poly.type
_entity_poly.pdbx_seq_one_letter_code
_entity_poly.pdbx_strand_id
1 'polypeptide(L)'
;MLFRSITINTAHVEYHTEKRHYAHVDCPGHADYIKNMITGAAQMDGAILVVAATDGPMPQTREHILLARQVGVPKIVVFMNKCDMVDDEELLDLVEMEIRELLSEYDFDGDNTPIIRGSALKALESTSTDPNAPEYKCIWELMDAVDSYIPTPDRAADKPFLMPVEDVMTISGRGTVATGRVERGTAHVGDQMEIVGIKEEKMTTTI
;
A
#
# COMPACT_ATOMS: atom_id res chain seq x y z
N MET A 1 -6.63 30.47 1.43
CA MET A 1 -5.84 29.72 0.43
C MET A 1 -5.79 28.29 0.93
N LEU A 2 -6.63 27.40 0.38
CA LEU A 2 -6.66 26.00 0.77
C LEU A 2 -5.41 25.33 0.17
N PHE A 3 -4.46 24.97 1.00
CA PHE A 3 -3.37 24.11 0.58
C PHE A 3 -3.95 22.72 0.27
N ARG A 4 -4.01 22.36 -1.00
CA ARG A 4 -4.22 20.97 -1.40
C ARG A 4 -2.89 20.28 -1.17
N SER A 5 -2.77 19.54 -0.06
CA SER A 5 -1.63 18.66 0.15
C SER A 5 -1.76 17.48 -0.80
N ILE A 6 -0.81 17.34 -1.71
CA ILE A 6 -0.68 16.17 -2.60
C ILE A 6 0.52 15.39 -2.08
N THR A 7 0.36 14.08 -1.93
CA THR A 7 1.48 13.18 -1.61
C THR A 7 2.47 13.20 -2.77
N ILE A 8 3.71 13.63 -2.51
CA ILE A 8 4.77 13.77 -3.53
C ILE A 8 5.71 12.56 -3.50
N ASN A 9 6.04 12.08 -2.29
CA ASN A 9 6.90 10.94 -2.06
C ASN A 9 6.16 9.85 -1.30
N THR A 10 6.64 8.61 -1.41
CA THR A 10 6.16 7.50 -0.59
C THR A 10 6.40 7.80 0.89
N ALA A 11 5.39 7.55 1.71
CA ALA A 11 5.50 7.60 3.16
C ALA A 11 5.36 6.17 3.71
N HIS A 12 6.15 5.86 4.73
CA HIS A 12 6.14 4.54 5.38
C HIS A 12 5.62 4.70 6.80
N VAL A 13 4.60 3.91 7.14
CA VAL A 13 4.02 3.85 8.48
C VAL A 13 3.92 2.39 8.90
N GLU A 14 4.33 2.10 10.13
CA GLU A 14 4.20 0.76 10.71
C GLU A 14 3.04 0.72 11.70
N TYR A 15 2.25 -0.34 11.62
CA TYR A 15 1.20 -0.64 12.59
C TYR A 15 0.95 -2.15 12.64
N HIS A 16 0.20 -2.59 13.62
CA HIS A 16 -0.13 -4.00 13.79
C HIS A 16 -1.60 -4.17 14.16
N THR A 17 -2.16 -5.29 13.72
CA THR A 17 -3.38 -5.86 14.24
C THR A 17 -3.02 -6.98 15.23
N GLU A 18 -4.01 -7.63 15.83
CA GLU A 18 -3.76 -8.84 16.63
C GLU A 18 -3.16 -9.99 15.80
N LYS A 19 -3.36 -9.98 14.47
CA LYS A 19 -2.97 -11.06 13.57
C LYS A 19 -1.65 -10.80 12.85
N ARG A 20 -1.36 -9.53 12.51
CA ARG A 20 -0.25 -9.17 11.61
C ARG A 20 0.41 -7.85 11.97
N HIS A 21 1.69 -7.75 11.59
CA HIS A 21 2.44 -6.52 11.51
C HIS A 21 2.43 -6.03 10.06
N TYR A 22 2.17 -4.74 9.87
CA TYR A 22 2.09 -4.10 8.57
C TYR A 22 3.14 -3.00 8.43
N ALA A 23 3.85 -3.00 7.30
CA ALA A 23 4.54 -1.84 6.78
C ALA A 23 3.64 -1.21 5.70
N HIS A 24 2.99 -0.11 6.02
CA HIS A 24 2.11 0.60 5.12
C HIS A 24 2.91 1.61 4.31
N VAL A 25 2.79 1.54 2.99
CA VAL A 25 3.41 2.48 2.06
C VAL A 25 2.32 3.33 1.43
N ASP A 26 2.30 4.62 1.79
CA ASP A 26 1.40 5.58 1.13
C ASP A 26 2.05 6.06 -0.16
N CYS A 27 1.42 5.76 -1.28
CA CYS A 27 1.90 6.10 -2.60
C CYS A 27 1.21 7.36 -3.15
N PRO A 28 1.93 8.27 -3.82
CA PRO A 28 1.30 9.39 -4.49
C PRO A 28 0.39 8.90 -5.61
N GLY A 29 -0.85 9.40 -5.64
CA GLY A 29 -1.84 9.03 -6.65
C GLY A 29 -1.86 9.92 -7.90
N HIS A 30 -1.03 10.95 -7.97
CA HIS A 30 -1.03 11.90 -9.08
C HIS A 30 -0.10 11.43 -10.22
N ALA A 31 -0.54 11.57 -11.48
CA ALA A 31 0.18 11.11 -12.66
C ALA A 31 1.63 11.63 -12.76
N ASP A 32 1.91 12.83 -12.26
CA ASP A 32 3.26 13.41 -12.27
C ASP A 32 4.27 12.63 -11.39
N TYR A 33 3.78 11.78 -10.48
CA TYR A 33 4.60 11.04 -9.52
C TYR A 33 4.58 9.52 -9.73
N ILE A 34 4.22 9.07 -10.93
CA ILE A 34 4.16 7.64 -11.31
C ILE A 34 5.44 6.88 -10.94
N LYS A 35 6.61 7.48 -11.09
CA LYS A 35 7.89 6.83 -10.74
C LYS A 35 7.94 6.42 -9.26
N ASN A 36 7.53 7.33 -8.37
CA ASN A 36 7.52 7.08 -6.93
C ASN A 36 6.47 6.03 -6.58
N MET A 37 5.34 6.03 -7.29
CA MET A 37 4.30 5.02 -7.14
C MET A 37 4.79 3.63 -7.58
N ILE A 38 5.53 3.53 -8.70
CA ILE A 38 6.11 2.26 -9.17
C ILE A 38 7.06 1.68 -8.12
N THR A 39 7.95 2.51 -7.58
CA THR A 39 8.92 2.07 -6.57
C THR A 39 8.20 1.57 -5.30
N GLY A 40 7.19 2.28 -4.83
CA GLY A 40 6.39 1.86 -3.70
C GLY A 40 5.58 0.59 -3.97
N ALA A 41 4.91 0.53 -5.11
CA ALA A 41 4.04 -0.60 -5.49
C ALA A 41 4.82 -1.91 -5.66
N ALA A 42 6.07 -1.87 -6.14
CA ALA A 42 6.91 -3.05 -6.29
C ALA A 42 7.22 -3.76 -4.96
N GLN A 43 7.04 -3.08 -3.83
CA GLN A 43 7.30 -3.63 -2.49
C GLN A 43 6.04 -4.21 -1.82
N MET A 44 4.87 -4.11 -2.44
CA MET A 44 3.59 -4.45 -1.81
C MET A 44 3.27 -5.94 -1.88
N ASP A 45 2.83 -6.49 -0.75
CA ASP A 45 2.27 -7.83 -0.66
C ASP A 45 0.73 -7.81 -0.84
N GLY A 46 0.13 -6.64 -0.88
CA GLY A 46 -1.27 -6.34 -1.16
C GLY A 46 -1.48 -4.85 -1.29
N ALA A 47 -2.63 -4.41 -1.76
CA ALA A 47 -2.93 -3.00 -1.91
C ALA A 47 -4.31 -2.64 -1.36
N ILE A 48 -4.44 -1.42 -0.85
CA ILE A 48 -5.71 -0.77 -0.56
C ILE A 48 -5.95 0.27 -1.64
N LEU A 49 -6.96 0.07 -2.46
CA LEU A 49 -7.40 1.03 -3.47
C LEU A 49 -8.44 1.97 -2.86
N VAL A 50 -8.15 3.26 -2.83
CA VAL A 50 -9.09 4.27 -2.32
C VAL A 50 -9.80 4.95 -3.48
N VAL A 51 -11.14 4.87 -3.51
CA VAL A 51 -11.99 5.49 -4.52
C VAL A 51 -13.00 6.41 -3.83
N ALA A 52 -13.18 7.62 -4.32
CA ALA A 52 -14.21 8.51 -3.79
C ALA A 52 -15.59 8.11 -4.34
N ALA A 53 -16.56 7.87 -3.46
CA ALA A 53 -17.93 7.54 -3.85
C ALA A 53 -18.60 8.64 -4.68
N THR A 54 -18.20 9.90 -4.47
CA THR A 54 -18.73 11.06 -5.20
C THR A 54 -18.31 11.12 -6.67
N ASP A 55 -17.16 10.55 -7.01
CA ASP A 55 -16.55 10.68 -8.32
C ASP A 55 -16.50 9.34 -9.09
N GLY A 56 -16.63 8.22 -8.35
CA GLY A 56 -16.44 6.89 -8.90
C GLY A 56 -14.99 6.62 -9.37
N PRO A 57 -14.76 5.55 -10.13
CA PRO A 57 -13.44 5.24 -10.67
C PRO A 57 -13.02 6.25 -11.74
N MET A 58 -11.99 7.03 -11.42
CA MET A 58 -11.40 8.04 -12.29
C MET A 58 -10.35 7.41 -13.23
N PRO A 59 -9.88 8.13 -14.30
CA PRO A 59 -8.80 7.61 -15.14
C PRO A 59 -7.55 7.20 -14.36
N GLN A 60 -7.16 7.94 -13.32
CA GLN A 60 -6.05 7.57 -12.45
C GLN A 60 -6.30 6.25 -11.69
N THR A 61 -7.54 5.95 -11.35
CA THR A 61 -7.89 4.67 -10.71
C THR A 61 -7.53 3.50 -11.60
N ARG A 62 -7.80 3.60 -12.91
CA ARG A 62 -7.42 2.61 -13.92
C ARG A 62 -5.90 2.43 -14.01
N GLU A 63 -5.17 3.54 -14.01
CA GLU A 63 -3.70 3.52 -14.04
C GLU A 63 -3.13 2.85 -12.79
N HIS A 64 -3.70 3.10 -11.62
CA HIS A 64 -3.26 2.48 -10.36
C HIS A 64 -3.50 0.96 -10.36
N ILE A 65 -4.67 0.51 -10.81
CA ILE A 65 -4.99 -0.92 -10.89
C ILE A 65 -4.07 -1.63 -11.91
N LEU A 66 -3.89 -1.01 -13.09
CA LEU A 66 -2.97 -1.53 -14.11
C LEU A 66 -1.55 -1.66 -13.57
N LEU A 67 -1.07 -0.63 -12.86
CA LEU A 67 0.25 -0.67 -12.25
C LEU A 67 0.37 -1.74 -11.19
N ALA A 68 -0.61 -1.85 -10.28
CA ALA A 68 -0.65 -2.91 -9.27
C ALA A 68 -0.56 -4.29 -9.91
N ARG A 69 -1.24 -4.50 -11.04
CA ARG A 69 -1.16 -5.73 -11.83
C ARG A 69 0.23 -5.98 -12.42
N GLN A 70 0.83 -4.95 -13.01
CA GLN A 70 2.15 -5.04 -13.64
C GLN A 70 3.28 -5.34 -12.64
N VAL A 71 3.22 -4.77 -11.45
CA VAL A 71 4.21 -5.02 -10.40
C VAL A 71 3.94 -6.31 -9.60
N GLY A 72 2.84 -6.99 -9.89
CA GLY A 72 2.53 -8.30 -9.32
C GLY A 72 1.88 -8.25 -7.94
N VAL A 73 1.16 -7.17 -7.60
CA VAL A 73 0.33 -7.13 -6.37
C VAL A 73 -0.71 -8.27 -6.42
N PRO A 74 -0.71 -9.19 -5.46
CA PRO A 74 -1.54 -10.40 -5.57
C PRO A 74 -3.03 -10.15 -5.32
N LYS A 75 -3.37 -9.21 -4.43
CA LYS A 75 -4.73 -8.91 -4.00
C LYS A 75 -4.91 -7.42 -3.72
N ILE A 76 -6.11 -6.91 -4.02
CA ILE A 76 -6.53 -5.54 -3.73
C ILE A 76 -7.75 -5.59 -2.80
N VAL A 77 -7.79 -4.73 -1.78
CA VAL A 77 -8.98 -4.41 -1.00
C VAL A 77 -9.39 -2.99 -1.36
N VAL A 78 -10.67 -2.70 -1.48
CA VAL A 78 -11.14 -1.36 -1.85
C VAL A 78 -11.74 -0.65 -0.66
N PHE A 79 -11.36 0.61 -0.47
CA PHE A 79 -12.02 1.53 0.45
C PHE A 79 -12.76 2.61 -0.35
N MET A 80 -14.09 2.52 -0.40
CA MET A 80 -14.95 3.51 -1.02
C MET A 80 -15.17 4.65 -0.02
N ASN A 81 -14.41 5.72 -0.19
CA ASN A 81 -14.35 6.86 0.71
C ASN A 81 -15.40 7.93 0.38
N LYS A 82 -15.66 8.85 1.28
CA LYS A 82 -16.62 9.95 1.15
C LYS A 82 -18.08 9.50 0.97
N CYS A 83 -18.45 8.33 1.46
CA CYS A 83 -19.83 7.85 1.38
C CYS A 83 -20.80 8.75 2.17
N ASP A 84 -20.30 9.53 3.11
CA ASP A 84 -21.08 10.54 3.85
C ASP A 84 -21.53 11.74 3.01
N MET A 85 -21.01 11.91 1.80
CA MET A 85 -21.39 12.96 0.86
C MET A 85 -22.41 12.48 -0.19
N VAL A 86 -22.80 11.21 -0.15
CA VAL A 86 -23.74 10.59 -1.08
C VAL A 86 -24.93 10.05 -0.30
N ASP A 87 -26.08 10.68 -0.47
CA ASP A 87 -27.31 10.32 0.24
C ASP A 87 -28.09 9.17 -0.45
N ASP A 88 -27.72 8.84 -1.68
CA ASP A 88 -28.39 7.83 -2.51
C ASP A 88 -27.62 6.51 -2.49
N GLU A 89 -28.26 5.49 -1.88
CA GLU A 89 -27.65 4.14 -1.82
C GLU A 89 -27.55 3.48 -3.22
N GLU A 90 -28.48 3.77 -4.13
CA GLU A 90 -28.43 3.21 -5.49
C GLU A 90 -27.18 3.72 -6.24
N LEU A 91 -26.80 4.98 -5.98
CA LEU A 91 -25.57 5.54 -6.53
C LEU A 91 -24.31 4.87 -5.95
N LEU A 92 -24.31 4.56 -4.64
CA LEU A 92 -23.20 3.82 -4.02
C LEU A 92 -23.08 2.42 -4.61
N ASP A 93 -24.21 1.74 -4.84
CA ASP A 93 -24.23 0.41 -5.46
C ASP A 93 -23.71 0.45 -6.91
N LEU A 94 -24.06 1.51 -7.66
CA LEU A 94 -23.57 1.70 -9.04
C LEU A 94 -22.04 1.89 -9.05
N VAL A 95 -21.50 2.75 -8.18
CA VAL A 95 -20.06 2.98 -8.07
C VAL A 95 -19.34 1.69 -7.67
N GLU A 96 -19.91 0.91 -6.75
CA GLU A 96 -19.34 -0.38 -6.37
C GLU A 96 -19.29 -1.36 -7.56
N MET A 97 -20.36 -1.41 -8.36
CA MET A 97 -20.41 -2.26 -9.54
C MET A 97 -19.35 -1.86 -10.57
N GLU A 98 -19.20 -0.56 -10.84
CA GLU A 98 -18.15 -0.04 -11.73
C GLU A 98 -16.73 -0.39 -11.26
N ILE A 99 -16.49 -0.35 -9.94
CA ILE A 99 -15.19 -0.74 -9.35
C ILE A 99 -14.96 -2.25 -9.57
N ARG A 100 -15.96 -3.10 -9.37
CA ARG A 100 -15.88 -4.55 -9.56
C ARG A 100 -15.59 -4.91 -11.01
N GLU A 101 -16.30 -4.26 -11.95
CA GLU A 101 -16.06 -4.44 -13.38
C GLU A 101 -14.64 -4.02 -13.76
N LEU A 102 -14.19 -2.88 -13.24
CA LEU A 102 -12.85 -2.37 -13.50
C LEU A 102 -11.76 -3.31 -12.97
N LEU A 103 -11.91 -3.85 -11.76
CA LEU A 103 -10.97 -4.83 -11.21
C LEU A 103 -10.92 -6.09 -12.07
N SER A 104 -12.06 -6.57 -12.53
CA SER A 104 -12.16 -7.75 -13.40
C SER A 104 -11.52 -7.52 -14.78
N GLU A 105 -11.62 -6.29 -15.33
CA GLU A 105 -10.95 -5.90 -16.58
C GLU A 105 -9.42 -6.05 -16.51
N TYR A 106 -8.85 -5.87 -15.31
CA TYR A 106 -7.39 -5.98 -15.08
C TYR A 106 -6.98 -7.30 -14.40
N ASP A 107 -7.79 -8.36 -14.54
CA ASP A 107 -7.51 -9.70 -14.00
C ASP A 107 -7.39 -9.78 -12.47
N PHE A 108 -8.05 -8.90 -11.73
CA PHE A 108 -8.30 -9.07 -10.31
C PHE A 108 -9.67 -9.73 -10.09
N ASP A 109 -9.84 -10.36 -8.94
CA ASP A 109 -11.11 -11.01 -8.57
C ASP A 109 -12.16 -9.96 -8.14
N GLY A 110 -12.74 -9.25 -9.11
CA GLY A 110 -13.70 -8.17 -8.85
C GLY A 110 -14.93 -8.62 -8.06
N ASP A 111 -15.41 -9.84 -8.29
CA ASP A 111 -16.61 -10.37 -7.64
C ASP A 111 -16.41 -10.60 -6.13
N ASN A 112 -15.23 -11.12 -5.74
CA ASN A 112 -14.93 -11.46 -4.36
C ASN A 112 -14.04 -10.42 -3.66
N THR A 113 -13.60 -9.37 -4.34
CA THR A 113 -12.82 -8.28 -3.72
C THR A 113 -13.66 -7.57 -2.65
N PRO A 114 -13.18 -7.48 -1.40
CA PRO A 114 -13.84 -6.70 -0.37
C PRO A 114 -13.86 -5.21 -0.74
N ILE A 115 -15.06 -4.61 -0.72
CA ILE A 115 -15.26 -3.17 -0.90
C ILE A 115 -15.91 -2.65 0.36
N ILE A 116 -15.19 -1.81 1.09
CA ILE A 116 -15.62 -1.21 2.34
C ILE A 116 -16.08 0.22 2.07
N ARG A 117 -17.31 0.53 2.46
CA ARG A 117 -17.92 1.85 2.34
C ARG A 117 -17.68 2.65 3.61
N GLY A 118 -17.21 3.88 3.50
CA GLY A 118 -16.96 4.69 4.69
C GLY A 118 -16.58 6.14 4.42
N SER A 119 -16.28 6.84 5.51
CA SER A 119 -15.75 8.20 5.50
C SER A 119 -14.53 8.27 6.41
N ALA A 120 -13.36 8.37 5.80
CA ALA A 120 -12.12 8.56 6.54
C ALA A 120 -12.11 9.90 7.31
N LEU A 121 -12.79 10.92 6.78
CA LEU A 121 -12.89 12.22 7.45
C LEU A 121 -13.68 12.12 8.75
N LYS A 122 -14.83 11.45 8.75
CA LYS A 122 -15.62 11.26 9.98
C LYS A 122 -14.85 10.48 11.04
N ALA A 123 -14.07 9.48 10.63
CA ALA A 123 -13.21 8.74 11.56
C ALA A 123 -12.09 9.64 12.12
N LEU A 124 -11.48 10.48 11.28
CA LEU A 124 -10.38 11.37 11.68
C LEU A 124 -10.84 12.49 12.61
N GLU A 125 -12.02 13.08 12.34
CA GLU A 125 -12.59 14.19 13.12
C GLU A 125 -13.33 13.73 14.38
N SER A 126 -13.54 12.42 14.55
CA SER A 126 -14.19 11.88 15.75
C SER A 126 -13.36 12.19 16.99
N THR A 127 -14.04 12.70 18.01
CA THR A 127 -13.46 12.93 19.34
C THR A 127 -13.74 11.77 20.31
N SER A 128 -14.35 10.69 19.82
CA SER A 128 -14.66 9.52 20.64
C SER A 128 -13.38 8.81 21.07
N THR A 129 -13.32 8.45 22.34
CA THR A 129 -12.26 7.60 22.90
C THR A 129 -12.64 6.10 22.89
N ASP A 130 -13.87 5.79 22.49
CA ASP A 130 -14.33 4.43 22.35
C ASP A 130 -13.90 3.86 20.99
N PRO A 131 -13.03 2.84 20.94
CA PRO A 131 -12.61 2.22 19.69
C PRO A 131 -13.75 1.57 18.90
N ASN A 132 -14.89 1.30 19.54
CA ASN A 132 -16.08 0.73 18.90
C ASN A 132 -17.10 1.79 18.46
N ALA A 133 -16.75 3.08 18.50
CA ALA A 133 -17.63 4.13 18.03
C ALA A 133 -18.00 3.93 16.55
N PRO A 134 -19.24 4.25 16.14
CA PRO A 134 -19.72 4.03 14.78
C PRO A 134 -18.84 4.65 13.70
N GLU A 135 -18.17 5.76 13.99
CA GLU A 135 -17.30 6.48 13.07
C GLU A 135 -16.04 5.66 12.69
N TYR A 136 -15.59 4.77 13.60
CA TYR A 136 -14.42 3.92 13.36
C TYR A 136 -14.77 2.57 12.71
N LYS A 137 -16.05 2.23 12.62
CA LYS A 137 -16.51 0.93 12.13
C LYS A 137 -15.91 0.58 10.75
N CYS A 138 -15.97 1.53 9.80
CA CYS A 138 -15.43 1.31 8.45
C CYS A 138 -13.92 1.09 8.45
N ILE A 139 -13.18 1.65 9.41
CA ILE A 139 -11.73 1.45 9.53
C ILE A 139 -11.42 0.05 10.04
N TRP A 140 -12.18 -0.42 11.04
CA TRP A 140 -12.04 -1.79 11.54
C TRP A 140 -12.44 -2.83 10.50
N GLU A 141 -13.54 -2.59 9.77
CA GLU A 141 -13.95 -3.45 8.64
C GLU A 141 -12.89 -3.51 7.55
N LEU A 142 -12.21 -2.38 7.24
CA LEU A 142 -11.10 -2.34 6.31
C LEU A 142 -9.93 -3.19 6.82
N MET A 143 -9.56 -3.06 8.09
CA MET A 143 -8.46 -3.83 8.68
C MET A 143 -8.77 -5.34 8.72
N ASP A 144 -10.01 -5.71 9.05
CA ASP A 144 -10.45 -7.11 9.01
C ASP A 144 -10.42 -7.68 7.59
N ALA A 145 -10.81 -6.88 6.59
CA ALA A 145 -10.73 -7.28 5.18
C ALA A 145 -9.27 -7.47 4.74
N VAL A 146 -8.37 -6.57 5.12
CA VAL A 146 -6.93 -6.69 4.84
C VAL A 146 -6.35 -7.94 5.51
N ASP A 147 -6.67 -8.18 6.78
CA ASP A 147 -6.21 -9.35 7.54
C ASP A 147 -6.69 -10.68 6.95
N SER A 148 -7.89 -10.72 6.39
CA SER A 148 -8.51 -11.95 5.92
C SER A 148 -8.30 -12.21 4.42
N TYR A 149 -8.32 -11.17 3.59
CA TYR A 149 -8.31 -11.31 2.14
C TYR A 149 -6.92 -11.24 1.53
N ILE A 150 -6.01 -10.39 2.05
CA ILE A 150 -4.64 -10.31 1.56
C ILE A 150 -3.83 -11.49 2.14
N PRO A 151 -3.19 -12.32 1.28
CA PRO A 151 -2.42 -13.45 1.76
C PRO A 151 -1.18 -12.99 2.54
N THR A 152 -0.77 -13.77 3.54
CA THR A 152 0.54 -13.56 4.17
C THR A 152 1.62 -13.98 3.16
N PRO A 153 2.59 -13.11 2.86
CA PRO A 153 3.63 -13.44 1.91
C PRO A 153 4.50 -14.60 2.43
N ASP A 154 4.78 -15.56 1.55
CA ASP A 154 5.75 -16.62 1.85
C ASP A 154 7.17 -16.06 1.69
N ARG A 155 7.82 -15.81 2.81
CA ARG A 155 9.19 -15.29 2.82
C ARG A 155 10.16 -16.46 2.91
N ALA A 156 10.99 -16.62 1.89
CA ALA A 156 12.03 -17.63 1.82
C ALA A 156 13.20 -17.29 2.77
N ALA A 157 12.92 -17.33 4.10
CA ALA A 157 13.88 -16.97 5.15
C ALA A 157 15.06 -17.96 5.25
N ASP A 158 14.88 -19.18 4.76
CA ASP A 158 15.87 -20.27 4.70
C ASP A 158 16.88 -20.13 3.55
N LYS A 159 16.63 -19.21 2.61
CA LYS A 159 17.53 -18.94 1.47
C LYS A 159 18.61 -17.92 1.83
N PRO A 160 19.71 -17.87 1.04
CA PRO A 160 20.71 -16.84 1.21
C PRO A 160 20.07 -15.43 1.15
N PHE A 161 20.54 -14.53 2.01
CA PHE A 161 20.07 -13.14 2.06
C PHE A 161 20.17 -12.47 0.70
N LEU A 162 19.11 -11.77 0.32
CA LEU A 162 19.08 -10.92 -0.87
C LEU A 162 18.22 -9.69 -0.57
N MET A 163 18.82 -8.52 -0.77
CA MET A 163 18.16 -7.23 -0.68
C MET A 163 18.55 -6.38 -1.90
N PRO A 164 17.65 -6.17 -2.86
CA PRO A 164 17.86 -5.16 -3.90
C PRO A 164 18.02 -3.79 -3.26
N VAL A 165 19.02 -3.03 -3.71
CA VAL A 165 19.21 -1.65 -3.26
C VAL A 165 18.25 -0.75 -4.02
N GLU A 166 17.40 -0.05 -3.31
CA GLU A 166 16.36 0.83 -3.86
C GLU A 166 16.73 2.29 -3.73
N ASP A 167 17.34 2.67 -2.60
CA ASP A 167 17.79 4.03 -2.37
C ASP A 167 19.16 4.04 -1.67
N VAL A 168 19.90 5.12 -1.90
CA VAL A 168 21.22 5.34 -1.32
C VAL A 168 21.32 6.77 -0.82
N MET A 169 21.56 6.93 0.47
CA MET A 169 21.70 8.23 1.12
C MET A 169 22.98 8.35 1.93
N THR A 170 23.44 9.55 2.13
CA THR A 170 24.58 9.83 3.02
C THR A 170 24.10 10.41 4.32
N ILE A 171 24.41 9.75 5.41
CA ILE A 171 24.06 10.21 6.77
C ILE A 171 25.32 10.71 7.47
N SER A 172 25.27 11.94 7.97
CA SER A 172 26.39 12.53 8.70
C SER A 172 26.77 11.66 9.92
N GLY A 173 28.03 11.26 9.99
CA GLY A 173 28.56 10.39 11.05
C GLY A 173 28.35 8.88 10.85
N ARG A 174 27.58 8.47 9.84
CA ARG A 174 27.37 7.06 9.51
C ARG A 174 27.85 6.67 8.11
N GLY A 175 28.12 7.65 7.23
CA GLY A 175 28.56 7.40 5.87
C GLY A 175 27.43 7.13 4.90
N THR A 176 27.72 6.33 3.88
CA THR A 176 26.75 5.94 2.87
C THR A 176 25.89 4.79 3.39
N VAL A 177 24.58 4.98 3.35
CA VAL A 177 23.58 4.00 3.77
C VAL A 177 22.76 3.59 2.54
N ALA A 178 22.64 2.29 2.30
CA ALA A 178 21.78 1.73 1.28
C ALA A 178 20.52 1.16 1.94
N THR A 179 19.37 1.41 1.36
CA THR A 179 18.08 0.87 1.81
C THR A 179 17.44 0.03 0.74
N GLY A 180 16.59 -0.89 1.15
CA GLY A 180 15.84 -1.77 0.24
C GLY A 180 15.01 -2.77 1.02
N ARG A 181 14.17 -3.52 0.30
CA ARG A 181 13.37 -4.60 0.85
C ARG A 181 14.18 -5.90 0.88
N VAL A 182 14.19 -6.60 2.01
CA VAL A 182 14.73 -7.97 2.07
C VAL A 182 13.79 -8.92 1.34
N GLU A 183 14.18 -9.43 0.19
CA GLU A 183 13.36 -10.36 -0.60
C GLU A 183 13.44 -11.80 -0.07
N ARG A 184 14.61 -12.21 0.43
CA ARG A 184 14.83 -13.54 0.98
C ARG A 184 15.98 -13.56 1.97
N GLY A 185 16.01 -14.63 2.78
CA GLY A 185 17.01 -14.80 3.82
C GLY A 185 16.76 -13.95 5.05
N THR A 186 17.67 -14.04 5.99
CA THR A 186 17.68 -13.25 7.23
C THR A 186 19.01 -12.52 7.36
N ALA A 187 18.98 -11.37 8.01
CA ALA A 187 20.17 -10.58 8.31
C ALA A 187 20.08 -10.05 9.74
N HIS A 188 21.22 -9.97 10.41
CA HIS A 188 21.35 -9.41 11.75
C HIS A 188 22.33 -8.24 11.72
N VAL A 189 22.17 -7.31 12.64
CA VAL A 189 23.11 -6.22 12.81
C VAL A 189 24.49 -6.80 13.12
N GLY A 190 25.50 -6.39 12.33
CA GLY A 190 26.85 -6.89 12.41
C GLY A 190 27.21 -7.97 11.38
N ASP A 191 26.24 -8.50 10.64
CA ASP A 191 26.53 -9.46 9.56
C ASP A 191 27.27 -8.78 8.41
N GLN A 192 28.23 -9.53 7.84
CA GLN A 192 28.94 -9.10 6.63
C GLN A 192 28.19 -9.52 5.39
N MET A 193 27.91 -8.55 4.52
CA MET A 193 27.19 -8.74 3.27
C MET A 193 28.06 -8.39 2.07
N GLU A 194 27.89 -9.13 0.98
CA GLU A 194 28.52 -8.87 -0.29
C GLU A 194 27.61 -7.96 -1.14
N ILE A 195 28.16 -6.85 -1.63
CA ILE A 195 27.48 -5.99 -2.60
C ILE A 195 27.78 -6.53 -3.98
N VAL A 196 26.75 -7.01 -4.66
CA VAL A 196 26.83 -7.48 -6.06
C VAL A 196 26.26 -6.44 -7.00
N GLY A 197 26.91 -6.22 -8.13
CA GLY A 197 26.49 -5.22 -9.11
C GLY A 197 27.25 -5.39 -10.44
N ILE A 198 27.28 -4.31 -11.22
CA ILE A 198 27.90 -4.31 -12.55
C ILE A 198 29.43 -4.43 -12.50
N LYS A 199 30.05 -4.06 -11.37
CA LYS A 199 31.49 -4.17 -11.18
C LYS A 199 31.89 -5.60 -10.83
N GLU A 200 32.97 -6.09 -11.40
CA GLU A 200 33.52 -7.43 -11.11
C GLU A 200 34.15 -7.53 -9.70
N GLU A 201 34.55 -6.38 -9.13
CA GLU A 201 35.15 -6.34 -7.81
C GLU A 201 34.07 -6.55 -6.72
N LYS A 202 34.30 -7.56 -5.90
CA LYS A 202 33.45 -7.85 -4.74
C LYS A 202 33.69 -6.81 -3.66
N MET A 203 32.63 -6.12 -3.30
CA MET A 203 32.64 -5.19 -2.16
C MET A 203 31.88 -5.81 -0.98
N THR A 204 32.41 -5.70 0.21
CA THR A 204 31.75 -6.14 1.43
C THR A 204 31.36 -4.95 2.28
N THR A 205 30.20 -5.07 2.92
CA THR A 205 29.71 -4.08 3.91
C THR A 205 29.18 -4.80 5.13
N THR A 206 28.94 -4.07 6.19
CA THR A 206 28.33 -4.58 7.44
C THR A 206 26.97 -3.94 7.65
N ILE A 207 25.99 -4.75 8.06
CA ILE A 207 24.63 -4.28 8.39
C ILE A 207 24.60 -3.63 9.77
#